data_bf7e0c18644774c077a4be55536a7eb1
#
_entry.id   bf7e0c18644774c077a4be55536a7eb1
#
_cell.length_a   1.000
_cell.length_b   1.000
_cell.length_c   1.000
_cell.angle_alpha   90.00
_cell.angle_beta   90.00
_cell.angle_gamma   90.00
#
_symmetry.space_group_name_H-M   'P 1'
#
loop_
_entity.id
_entity.type
_entity.pdbx_description
1 polymer ?
#
loop_
_entity_poly.entity_id
_entity_poly.type
_entity_poly.pdbx_seq_one_letter_code
_entity_poly.pdbx_strand_id
1 'polypeptide(L)'
;TTFANLDMGAFWGSFIGLIFLAMVYVAIGVCISSYTDNSVVAFVLSAFACFFVYIGFDFIAALFSNAVVQDVISRLGISSHYDAISRGVLDMRDVCYFVVITALVLFVTFKKAWSYKDALPAVVALLALFVFDKMVIRLDLTSEKRYTLSKQTRQLLKSQEKPLSITLYLDGDLNMGFLRLKQATQDILRDMDAYASHGIRLSIENPSQASSQKQRQENYARLESKGLKPVVVHDRDAEGQMQQKIIFPWAVVSAGNDTIAVSLLKNIAGKSGEENLNISIENLEYEMTDAIRILSTKQVDKVAFLEGHGELTEPYVHDITTQLARYYQVDRGVLGADASMLDPYKVLIIAQPESSFSESDKFIIDQYIMRGGRVLWLVDGVATNGEVGTATEVNLTDQLFTH
;
A
#
# COMPACT_ATOMS: atom_id res chain seq x y z
N THR A 1 -3.83 32.66 5.75
CA THR A 1 -4.18 31.36 6.37
C THR A 1 -3.70 30.15 5.57
N THR A 2 -2.56 30.26 4.85
CA THR A 2 -1.98 29.19 3.99
C THR A 2 -0.98 28.30 4.72
N PHE A 3 -0.68 28.52 5.99
CA PHE A 3 0.27 27.71 6.76
C PHE A 3 -0.37 26.55 7.55
N ALA A 4 -1.69 26.37 7.48
CA ALA A 4 -2.41 25.41 8.33
C ALA A 4 -2.28 23.92 7.87
N ASN A 5 -1.67 23.64 6.70
CA ASN A 5 -1.56 22.29 6.16
C ASN A 5 -0.11 21.85 5.87
N LEU A 6 0.89 22.48 6.50
CA LEU A 6 2.27 21.99 6.35
C LEU A 6 2.48 20.78 7.27
N ASP A 7 2.85 19.64 6.69
CA ASP A 7 3.29 18.50 7.49
C ASP A 7 4.66 18.82 8.11
N MET A 8 4.61 19.25 9.38
CA MET A 8 5.81 19.64 10.15
C MET A 8 6.77 18.45 10.30
N GLY A 9 6.28 17.22 10.26
CA GLY A 9 7.11 16.02 10.32
C GLY A 9 7.92 15.83 9.04
N ALA A 10 7.30 15.95 7.88
CA ALA A 10 7.98 15.91 6.60
C ALA A 10 8.99 17.07 6.45
N PHE A 11 8.64 18.27 6.95
CA PHE A 11 9.55 19.42 6.98
C PHE A 11 10.81 19.13 7.82
N TRP A 12 10.65 18.65 9.06
CA TRP A 12 11.79 18.31 9.91
C TRP A 12 12.60 17.13 9.38
N GLY A 13 11.93 16.13 8.79
CA GLY A 13 12.61 15.02 8.09
C GLY A 13 13.51 15.50 6.97
N SER A 14 12.97 16.35 6.08
CA SER A 14 13.74 16.94 4.98
C SER A 14 14.94 17.77 5.49
N PHE A 15 14.74 18.54 6.56
CA PHE A 15 15.80 19.34 7.17
C PHE A 15 16.92 18.46 7.76
N ILE A 16 16.57 17.41 8.49
CA ILE A 16 17.54 16.43 9.04
C ILE A 16 18.26 15.71 7.88
N GLY A 17 17.55 15.31 6.83
CA GLY A 17 18.15 14.72 5.63
C GLY A 17 19.17 15.62 4.97
N LEU A 18 18.87 16.93 4.86
CA LEU A 18 19.81 17.92 4.33
C LEU A 18 21.07 18.05 5.20
N ILE A 19 20.95 17.94 6.52
CA ILE A 19 22.13 17.95 7.42
C ILE A 19 23.01 16.72 7.14
N PHE A 20 22.43 15.53 7.04
CA PHE A 20 23.20 14.32 6.72
C PHE A 20 23.87 14.39 5.35
N LEU A 21 23.14 14.87 4.35
CA LEU A 21 23.66 15.07 2.99
C LEU A 21 24.83 16.07 3.01
N ALA A 22 24.68 17.20 3.72
CA ALA A 22 25.74 18.20 3.85
C ALA A 22 26.98 17.64 4.56
N MET A 23 26.82 16.80 5.59
CA MET A 23 27.93 16.13 6.27
C MET A 23 28.78 15.31 5.30
N VAL A 24 28.14 14.49 4.43
CA VAL A 24 28.85 13.69 3.42
C VAL A 24 29.56 14.60 2.40
N TYR A 25 28.88 15.63 1.91
CA TYR A 25 29.46 16.53 0.90
C TYR A 25 30.65 17.34 1.43
N VAL A 26 30.56 17.81 2.67
CA VAL A 26 31.68 18.48 3.33
C VAL A 26 32.84 17.51 3.54
N ALA A 27 32.58 16.27 3.95
CA ALA A 27 33.62 15.25 4.10
C ALA A 27 34.33 14.96 2.76
N ILE A 28 33.58 14.83 1.66
CA ILE A 28 34.13 14.65 0.30
C ILE A 28 34.99 15.86 -0.10
N GLY A 29 34.50 17.08 0.13
CA GLY A 29 35.25 18.31 -0.18
C GLY A 29 36.58 18.40 0.60
N VAL A 30 36.54 18.09 1.91
CA VAL A 30 37.75 18.05 2.74
C VAL A 30 38.72 16.96 2.29
N CYS A 31 38.20 15.80 1.93
CA CYS A 31 38.99 14.68 1.41
C CYS A 31 39.74 15.09 0.16
N ILE A 32 39.05 15.58 -0.87
CA ILE A 32 39.65 15.97 -2.16
C ILE A 32 40.63 17.12 -1.99
N SER A 33 40.26 18.12 -1.16
CA SER A 33 41.15 19.25 -0.86
C SER A 33 42.45 18.83 -0.16
N SER A 34 42.47 17.71 0.57
CA SER A 34 43.68 17.18 1.22
C SER A 34 44.68 16.54 0.24
N TYR A 35 44.24 16.20 -0.97
CA TYR A 35 45.06 15.54 -2.00
C TYR A 35 45.52 16.48 -3.13
N THR A 36 45.05 17.73 -3.16
CA THR A 36 45.43 18.70 -4.21
C THR A 36 45.70 20.09 -3.63
N ASP A 37 46.78 20.73 -4.09
CA ASP A 37 47.15 22.10 -3.70
C ASP A 37 46.43 23.18 -4.52
N ASN A 38 45.75 22.80 -5.59
CA ASN A 38 45.02 23.72 -6.46
C ASN A 38 43.56 23.79 -6.06
N SER A 39 43.15 24.96 -5.53
CA SER A 39 41.76 25.17 -5.03
C SER A 39 40.69 25.03 -6.13
N VAL A 40 41.00 25.41 -7.40
CA VAL A 40 40.05 25.26 -8.50
C VAL A 40 39.85 23.80 -8.86
N VAL A 41 40.94 23.03 -8.92
CA VAL A 41 40.89 21.58 -9.15
C VAL A 41 40.15 20.87 -8.03
N ALA A 42 40.43 21.25 -6.77
CA ALA A 42 39.73 20.72 -5.61
C ALA A 42 38.22 20.95 -5.70
N PHE A 43 37.80 22.16 -6.06
CA PHE A 43 36.38 22.51 -6.20
C PHE A 43 35.70 21.68 -7.29
N VAL A 44 36.27 21.61 -8.49
CA VAL A 44 35.68 20.90 -9.62
C VAL A 44 35.57 19.40 -9.33
N LEU A 45 36.64 18.79 -8.79
CA LEU A 45 36.62 17.37 -8.44
C LEU A 45 35.64 17.08 -7.32
N SER A 46 35.53 17.97 -6.30
CA SER A 46 34.55 17.80 -5.21
C SER A 46 33.13 17.89 -5.73
N ALA A 47 32.82 18.86 -6.59
CA ALA A 47 31.49 18.98 -7.19
C ALA A 47 31.12 17.75 -8.02
N PHE A 48 32.06 17.24 -8.82
CA PHE A 48 31.85 16.02 -9.62
C PHE A 48 31.68 14.79 -8.74
N ALA A 49 32.49 14.63 -7.70
CA ALA A 49 32.38 13.50 -6.77
C ALA A 49 31.05 13.52 -6.00
N CYS A 50 30.61 14.68 -5.52
CA CYS A 50 29.30 14.83 -4.86
C CYS A 50 28.16 14.46 -5.82
N PHE A 51 28.19 14.96 -7.05
CA PHE A 51 27.22 14.60 -8.08
C PHE A 51 27.20 13.10 -8.36
N PHE A 52 28.39 12.50 -8.53
CA PHE A 52 28.51 11.06 -8.81
C PHE A 52 28.01 10.19 -7.67
N VAL A 53 28.32 10.52 -6.42
CA VAL A 53 27.86 9.74 -5.25
C VAL A 53 26.36 9.90 -5.04
N TYR A 54 25.77 11.03 -5.42
CA TYR A 54 24.33 11.25 -5.32
C TYR A 54 23.54 10.47 -6.37
N ILE A 55 23.87 10.60 -7.66
CA ILE A 55 23.04 10.07 -8.75
C ILE A 55 23.75 8.99 -9.61
N GLY A 56 25.09 8.91 -9.51
CA GLY A 56 25.88 8.02 -10.36
C GLY A 56 25.57 6.54 -10.18
N PHE A 57 25.23 6.13 -8.97
CA PHE A 57 24.82 4.74 -8.69
C PHE A 57 23.51 4.36 -9.36
N ASP A 58 22.55 5.29 -9.45
CA ASP A 58 21.29 5.07 -10.16
C ASP A 58 21.51 4.91 -11.66
N PHE A 59 22.40 5.71 -12.24
CA PHE A 59 22.82 5.56 -13.65
C PHE A 59 23.51 4.22 -13.89
N ILE A 60 24.39 3.78 -12.99
CA ILE A 60 25.05 2.48 -13.11
C ILE A 60 24.02 1.35 -12.96
N ALA A 61 23.10 1.45 -12.01
CA ALA A 61 22.03 0.48 -11.82
C ALA A 61 21.19 0.29 -13.08
N ALA A 62 20.84 1.39 -13.76
CA ALA A 62 20.06 1.37 -15.00
C ALA A 62 20.72 0.62 -16.17
N LEU A 63 22.04 0.39 -16.13
CA LEU A 63 22.76 -0.39 -17.15
C LEU A 63 22.55 -1.90 -17.02
N PHE A 64 22.05 -2.39 -15.89
CA PHE A 64 21.84 -3.80 -15.64
C PHE A 64 20.38 -4.20 -15.87
N SER A 65 20.14 -5.31 -16.56
CA SER A 65 18.79 -5.83 -16.79
C SER A 65 18.25 -6.68 -15.63
N ASN A 66 19.09 -7.01 -14.64
CA ASN A 66 18.69 -7.83 -13.49
C ASN A 66 18.21 -6.95 -12.35
N ALA A 67 16.94 -7.07 -12.00
CA ALA A 67 16.30 -6.25 -10.95
C ALA A 67 17.00 -6.35 -9.57
N VAL A 68 17.53 -7.52 -9.21
CA VAL A 68 18.27 -7.71 -7.95
C VAL A 68 19.58 -6.92 -7.95
N VAL A 69 20.31 -6.96 -9.08
CA VAL A 69 21.56 -6.21 -9.25
C VAL A 69 21.28 -4.69 -9.24
N GLN A 70 20.22 -4.26 -9.91
CA GLN A 70 19.78 -2.86 -9.89
C GLN A 70 19.52 -2.38 -8.46
N ASP A 71 18.71 -3.12 -7.70
CA ASP A 71 18.35 -2.76 -6.31
C ASP A 71 19.60 -2.66 -5.42
N VAL A 72 20.51 -3.62 -5.52
CA VAL A 72 21.76 -3.60 -4.73
C VAL A 72 22.64 -2.39 -5.08
N ILE A 73 22.76 -2.05 -6.37
CA ILE A 73 23.58 -0.90 -6.81
C ILE A 73 22.92 0.41 -6.41
N SER A 74 21.63 0.59 -6.60
CA SER A 74 20.90 1.82 -6.21
C SER A 74 20.97 2.06 -4.70
N ARG A 75 20.96 1.03 -3.87
CA ARG A 75 21.13 1.14 -2.40
C ARG A 75 22.53 1.59 -1.96
N LEU A 76 23.53 1.55 -2.83
CA LEU A 76 24.85 2.13 -2.55
C LEU A 76 24.86 3.64 -2.75
N GLY A 77 23.89 4.17 -3.49
CA GLY A 77 23.76 5.62 -3.75
C GLY A 77 23.12 6.38 -2.59
N ILE A 78 23.46 7.66 -2.48
CA ILE A 78 22.89 8.54 -1.45
C ILE A 78 21.40 8.82 -1.71
N SER A 79 20.98 8.89 -2.99
CA SER A 79 19.62 9.26 -3.41
C SER A 79 18.55 8.40 -2.72
N SER A 80 18.72 7.08 -2.71
CA SER A 80 17.76 6.14 -2.13
C SER A 80 17.55 6.34 -0.62
N HIS A 81 18.62 6.64 0.12
CA HIS A 81 18.58 6.89 1.57
C HIS A 81 18.07 8.30 1.90
N TYR A 82 18.45 9.30 1.08
CA TYR A 82 17.96 10.66 1.25
C TYR A 82 16.47 10.79 1.00
N ASP A 83 15.94 10.13 -0.03
CA ASP A 83 14.51 10.16 -0.38
C ASP A 83 13.62 9.62 0.74
N ALA A 84 14.07 8.61 1.49
CA ALA A 84 13.34 8.10 2.65
C ALA A 84 13.26 9.15 3.76
N ILE A 85 14.38 9.75 4.12
CA ILE A 85 14.47 10.78 5.17
C ILE A 85 13.70 12.05 4.76
N SER A 86 13.79 12.46 3.51
CA SER A 86 13.10 13.67 3.00
C SER A 86 11.58 13.59 3.10
N ARG A 87 11.01 12.39 3.11
CA ARG A 87 9.58 12.14 3.32
C ARG A 87 9.15 12.18 4.78
N GLY A 88 10.08 12.44 5.73
CA GLY A 88 9.79 12.48 7.16
C GLY A 88 9.96 11.16 7.88
N VAL A 89 10.59 10.16 7.25
CA VAL A 89 10.85 8.85 7.85
C VAL A 89 12.33 8.75 8.19
N LEU A 90 12.66 8.71 9.48
CA LEU A 90 14.03 8.44 9.95
C LEU A 90 14.17 6.93 10.22
N ASP A 91 14.76 6.22 9.27
CA ASP A 91 15.16 4.84 9.47
C ASP A 91 16.59 4.80 10.03
N MET A 92 16.81 3.99 11.05
CA MET A 92 18.15 3.83 11.62
C MET A 92 19.16 3.36 10.57
N ARG A 93 18.73 2.61 9.58
CA ARG A 93 19.55 2.16 8.45
C ARG A 93 20.12 3.33 7.66
N ASP A 94 19.26 4.32 7.33
CA ASP A 94 19.65 5.50 6.56
C ASP A 94 20.60 6.39 7.39
N VAL A 95 20.29 6.58 8.67
CA VAL A 95 21.17 7.33 9.58
C VAL A 95 22.55 6.66 9.68
N CYS A 96 22.59 5.34 9.89
CA CYS A 96 23.85 4.59 9.94
C CYS A 96 24.61 4.68 8.61
N TYR A 97 23.92 4.62 7.47
CA TYR A 97 24.54 4.79 6.16
C TYR A 97 25.27 6.13 6.06
N PHE A 98 24.60 7.25 6.35
CA PHE A 98 25.21 8.58 6.28
C PHE A 98 26.39 8.72 7.25
N VAL A 99 26.28 8.22 8.47
CA VAL A 99 27.35 8.26 9.47
C VAL A 99 28.55 7.43 9.02
N VAL A 100 28.32 6.19 8.53
CA VAL A 100 29.39 5.29 8.08
C VAL A 100 30.10 5.84 6.86
N ILE A 101 29.38 6.34 5.86
CA ILE A 101 29.98 6.93 4.65
C ILE A 101 30.78 8.17 5.01
N THR A 102 30.26 9.06 5.85
CA THR A 102 31.00 10.24 6.34
C THR A 102 32.29 9.82 7.06
N ALA A 103 32.21 8.84 7.98
CA ALA A 103 33.36 8.34 8.71
C ALA A 103 34.41 7.70 7.79
N LEU A 104 33.98 6.93 6.77
CA LEU A 104 34.85 6.34 5.76
C LEU A 104 35.61 7.42 4.96
N VAL A 105 34.90 8.43 4.47
CA VAL A 105 35.54 9.52 3.70
C VAL A 105 36.54 10.27 4.57
N LEU A 106 36.20 10.60 5.83
CA LEU A 106 37.12 11.23 6.76
C LEU A 106 38.30 10.32 7.11
N PHE A 107 38.08 9.02 7.28
CA PHE A 107 39.16 8.07 7.50
C PHE A 107 40.17 8.06 6.35
N VAL A 108 39.68 8.08 5.09
CA VAL A 108 40.53 8.23 3.90
C VAL A 108 41.31 9.54 3.94
N THR A 109 40.69 10.63 4.39
CA THR A 109 41.32 11.95 4.50
C THR A 109 42.52 11.95 5.46
N PHE A 110 42.37 11.30 6.61
CA PHE A 110 43.45 11.28 7.63
C PHE A 110 44.60 10.33 7.29
N LYS A 111 44.37 9.36 6.39
CA LYS A 111 45.35 8.34 6.02
C LYS A 111 45.99 8.64 4.67
N LYS A 112 47.04 9.49 4.64
CA LYS A 112 47.80 9.84 3.42
C LYS A 112 48.56 8.66 2.80
N ALA A 113 48.88 7.60 3.55
CA ALA A 113 49.54 6.40 3.04
C ALA A 113 48.75 5.15 3.45
N TRP A 114 48.22 4.45 2.43
CA TRP A 114 47.41 3.23 2.61
C TRP A 114 48.29 2.00 2.84
N SER A 115 48.03 1.26 3.92
CA SER A 115 48.50 -0.08 4.13
C SER A 115 47.35 -1.07 4.02
N TYR A 116 47.62 -2.36 3.66
CA TYR A 116 46.60 -3.42 3.66
C TYR A 116 45.87 -3.56 5.02
N LYS A 117 46.52 -3.18 6.12
CA LYS A 117 45.91 -3.15 7.47
C LYS A 117 44.82 -2.06 7.60
N ASP A 118 44.89 -1.03 6.82
CA ASP A 118 43.91 0.08 6.81
C ASP A 118 42.68 -0.26 5.99
N ALA A 119 42.74 -1.25 5.09
CA ALA A 119 41.58 -1.76 4.37
C ALA A 119 40.60 -2.51 5.29
N LEU A 120 41.07 -3.16 6.35
CA LEU A 120 40.25 -3.94 7.24
C LEU A 120 39.12 -3.12 7.92
N PRO A 121 39.37 -1.97 8.56
CA PRO A 121 38.29 -1.17 9.15
C PRO A 121 37.31 -0.62 8.10
N ALA A 122 37.76 -0.31 6.89
CA ALA A 122 36.87 0.11 5.80
C ALA A 122 35.94 -1.01 5.35
N VAL A 123 36.46 -2.23 5.21
CA VAL A 123 35.66 -3.43 4.88
C VAL A 123 34.68 -3.75 6.01
N VAL A 124 35.12 -3.67 7.28
CA VAL A 124 34.24 -3.89 8.44
C VAL A 124 33.11 -2.86 8.49
N ALA A 125 33.40 -1.59 8.19
CA ALA A 125 32.38 -0.54 8.16
C ALA A 125 31.34 -0.78 7.03
N LEU A 126 31.78 -1.22 5.85
CA LEU A 126 30.88 -1.60 4.75
C LEU A 126 30.06 -2.84 5.09
N LEU A 127 30.66 -3.86 5.71
CA LEU A 127 29.92 -5.05 6.17
C LEU A 127 28.90 -4.72 7.27
N ALA A 128 29.20 -3.74 8.13
CA ALA A 128 28.28 -3.27 9.15
C ALA A 128 26.99 -2.70 8.53
N LEU A 129 27.07 -2.02 7.36
CA LEU A 129 25.87 -1.54 6.64
C LEU A 129 24.92 -2.68 6.29
N PHE A 130 25.43 -3.83 5.84
CA PHE A 130 24.60 -5.01 5.54
C PHE A 130 23.97 -5.64 6.79
N VAL A 131 24.60 -5.51 7.96
CA VAL A 131 24.03 -5.97 9.22
C VAL A 131 22.95 -5.00 9.70
N PHE A 132 23.19 -3.70 9.58
CA PHE A 132 22.20 -2.66 9.94
C PHE A 132 20.98 -2.68 9.00
N ASP A 133 21.10 -3.13 7.75
CA ASP A 133 19.98 -3.27 6.82
C ASP A 133 18.88 -4.24 7.32
N LYS A 134 19.23 -5.15 8.25
CA LYS A 134 18.27 -6.05 8.91
C LYS A 134 17.60 -5.46 10.15
N MET A 135 18.08 -4.32 10.66
CA MET A 135 17.51 -3.68 11.85
C MET A 135 16.38 -2.73 11.44
N VAL A 136 15.15 -3.12 11.73
CA VAL A 136 13.97 -2.30 11.46
C VAL A 136 13.67 -1.42 12.67
N ILE A 137 14.40 -0.31 12.82
CA ILE A 137 14.09 0.74 13.79
C ILE A 137 13.76 1.99 12.99
N ARG A 138 12.47 2.29 12.87
CA ARG A 138 11.96 3.40 12.11
C ARG A 138 11.25 4.40 13.00
N LEU A 139 11.60 5.67 12.89
CA LEU A 139 10.94 6.79 13.53
C LEU A 139 10.18 7.59 12.47
N ASP A 140 8.87 7.47 12.48
CA ASP A 140 7.98 8.23 11.62
C ASP A 140 7.67 9.58 12.29
N LEU A 141 8.17 10.65 11.69
CA LEU A 141 7.98 12.02 12.15
C LEU A 141 6.71 12.66 11.59
N THR A 142 6.07 12.03 10.57
CA THR A 142 4.87 12.58 9.95
C THR A 142 3.73 12.71 10.96
N SER A 143 2.92 13.78 10.82
CA SER A 143 1.83 14.09 11.75
C SER A 143 0.79 12.96 11.81
N GLU A 144 0.53 12.30 10.69
CA GLU A 144 -0.46 11.24 10.56
C GLU A 144 0.14 9.83 10.65
N LYS A 145 1.46 9.71 10.89
CA LYS A 145 2.21 8.44 10.90
C LYS A 145 1.99 7.59 9.65
N ARG A 146 2.00 8.23 8.50
CA ARG A 146 1.70 7.64 7.17
C ARG A 146 2.58 6.47 6.79
N TYR A 147 3.77 6.36 7.38
CA TYR A 147 4.76 5.32 7.09
C TYR A 147 4.93 4.32 8.23
N THR A 148 3.98 4.32 9.18
CA THR A 148 3.98 3.37 10.30
C THR A 148 2.72 2.53 10.23
N LEU A 149 2.85 1.22 10.11
CA LEU A 149 1.71 0.30 10.09
C LEU A 149 0.79 0.52 11.28
N SER A 150 -0.51 0.50 11.04
CA SER A 150 -1.53 0.65 12.08
C SER A 150 -1.42 -0.45 13.15
N LYS A 151 -1.94 -0.17 14.34
CA LYS A 151 -1.96 -1.18 15.42
C LYS A 151 -2.73 -2.42 15.01
N GLN A 152 -3.82 -2.24 14.27
CA GLN A 152 -4.68 -3.30 13.78
C GLN A 152 -3.94 -4.20 12.78
N THR A 153 -3.25 -3.60 11.81
CA THR A 153 -2.41 -4.32 10.84
C THR A 153 -1.34 -5.15 11.54
N ARG A 154 -0.62 -4.55 12.50
CA ARG A 154 0.41 -5.26 13.26
C ARG A 154 -0.13 -6.42 14.10
N GLN A 155 -1.33 -6.25 14.69
CA GLN A 155 -1.98 -7.34 15.43
C GLN A 155 -2.41 -8.47 14.51
N LEU A 156 -3.00 -8.15 13.36
CA LEU A 156 -3.39 -9.14 12.35
C LEU A 156 -2.18 -9.96 11.88
N LEU A 157 -1.08 -9.30 11.51
CA LEU A 157 0.14 -9.97 11.05
C LEU A 157 0.78 -10.87 12.13
N LYS A 158 0.72 -10.46 13.40
CA LYS A 158 1.18 -11.28 14.53
C LYS A 158 0.28 -12.49 14.80
N SER A 159 -1.02 -12.38 14.55
CA SER A 159 -1.97 -13.47 14.73
C SER A 159 -2.08 -14.41 13.53
N GLN A 160 -1.33 -14.13 12.46
CA GLN A 160 -1.34 -14.92 11.23
C GLN A 160 -0.84 -16.35 11.50
N GLU A 161 -1.66 -17.36 11.15
CA GLU A 161 -1.35 -18.77 11.36
C GLU A 161 -0.68 -19.44 10.15
N LYS A 162 -0.90 -18.92 8.95
CA LYS A 162 -0.38 -19.49 7.70
C LYS A 162 0.69 -18.58 7.10
N PRO A 163 1.75 -19.12 6.49
CA PRO A 163 2.70 -18.31 5.74
C PRO A 163 2.00 -17.61 4.57
N LEU A 164 2.34 -16.34 4.35
CA LEU A 164 1.81 -15.53 3.26
C LEU A 164 2.79 -15.55 2.08
N SER A 165 2.24 -15.59 0.88
CA SER A 165 2.97 -15.40 -0.37
C SER A 165 2.30 -14.31 -1.17
N ILE A 166 3.09 -13.31 -1.60
CA ILE A 166 2.58 -12.18 -2.35
C ILE A 166 3.34 -12.10 -3.67
N THR A 167 2.59 -12.15 -4.78
CA THR A 167 3.14 -11.97 -6.12
C THR A 167 2.76 -10.60 -6.63
N LEU A 168 3.76 -9.77 -6.91
CA LEU A 168 3.60 -8.41 -7.43
C LEU A 168 3.77 -8.42 -8.95
N TYR A 169 2.75 -8.02 -9.70
CA TYR A 169 2.77 -7.96 -11.16
C TYR A 169 3.12 -6.56 -11.69
N LEU A 170 3.32 -5.59 -10.81
CA LEU A 170 3.72 -4.23 -11.16
C LEU A 170 5.23 -4.19 -11.41
N ASP A 171 5.64 -4.66 -12.60
CA ASP A 171 7.03 -4.68 -13.04
C ASP A 171 7.16 -4.50 -14.56
N GLY A 172 8.37 -4.16 -15.03
CA GLY A 172 8.69 -3.95 -16.44
C GLY A 172 9.02 -2.49 -16.76
N ASP A 173 8.67 -2.04 -17.97
CA ASP A 173 8.88 -0.66 -18.42
C ASP A 173 7.84 0.27 -17.83
N LEU A 174 8.07 0.71 -16.60
CA LEU A 174 7.19 1.58 -15.83
C LEU A 174 7.58 3.05 -16.00
N ASN A 175 6.59 3.95 -16.08
CA ASN A 175 6.85 5.37 -15.94
C ASN A 175 7.11 5.74 -14.47
N MET A 176 7.58 6.98 -14.22
CA MET A 176 7.96 7.44 -12.89
C MET A 176 6.84 7.31 -11.84
N GLY A 177 5.58 7.50 -12.22
CA GLY A 177 4.45 7.36 -11.30
C GLY A 177 4.23 5.91 -10.86
N PHE A 178 4.25 4.98 -11.78
CA PHE A 178 4.12 3.53 -11.47
C PHE A 178 5.38 2.97 -10.80
N LEU A 179 6.56 3.52 -11.09
CA LEU A 179 7.78 3.16 -10.38
C LEU A 179 7.67 3.54 -8.89
N ARG A 180 7.18 4.75 -8.58
CA ARG A 180 6.90 5.18 -7.20
C ARG A 180 5.88 4.25 -6.51
N LEU A 181 4.79 3.88 -7.21
CA LEU A 181 3.80 2.95 -6.68
C LEU A 181 4.40 1.57 -6.39
N LYS A 182 5.24 1.04 -7.29
CA LYS A 182 5.97 -0.22 -7.09
C LYS A 182 6.87 -0.15 -5.85
N GLN A 183 7.69 0.89 -5.74
CA GLN A 183 8.60 1.08 -4.60
C GLN A 183 7.83 1.18 -3.28
N ALA A 184 6.77 2.01 -3.24
CA ALA A 184 5.92 2.13 -2.06
C ALA A 184 5.27 0.79 -1.68
N THR A 185 4.83 -0.01 -2.66
CA THR A 185 4.29 -1.35 -2.42
C THR A 185 5.35 -2.29 -1.83
N GLN A 186 6.56 -2.28 -2.36
CA GLN A 186 7.66 -3.10 -1.83
C GLN A 186 8.04 -2.69 -0.41
N ASP A 187 8.09 -1.40 -0.12
CA ASP A 187 8.42 -0.88 1.21
C ASP A 187 7.38 -1.29 2.24
N ILE A 188 6.08 -1.13 1.94
CA ILE A 188 5.02 -1.52 2.88
C ILE A 188 4.98 -3.03 3.09
N LEU A 189 5.23 -3.84 2.06
CA LEU A 189 5.31 -5.30 2.19
C LEU A 189 6.51 -5.74 3.02
N ARG A 190 7.64 -5.05 2.92
CA ARG A 190 8.81 -5.29 3.78
C ARG A 190 8.51 -4.93 5.24
N ASP A 191 7.80 -3.82 5.47
CA ASP A 191 7.38 -3.45 6.81
C ASP A 191 6.38 -4.45 7.39
N MET A 192 5.44 -4.95 6.59
CA MET A 192 4.51 -6.01 7.00
C MET A 192 5.23 -7.33 7.33
N ASP A 193 6.25 -7.70 6.54
CA ASP A 193 7.06 -8.90 6.77
C ASP A 193 7.76 -8.86 8.14
N ALA A 194 8.24 -7.70 8.55
CA ALA A 194 8.89 -7.52 9.85
C ALA A 194 7.97 -7.81 11.06
N TYR A 195 6.65 -7.73 10.88
CA TYR A 195 5.66 -8.03 11.92
C TYR A 195 4.94 -9.37 11.72
N ALA A 196 5.10 -10.01 10.58
CA ALA A 196 4.44 -11.26 10.25
C ALA A 196 5.05 -12.45 11.02
N SER A 197 4.22 -13.21 11.76
CA SER A 197 4.69 -14.36 12.57
C SER A 197 5.35 -15.47 11.74
N HIS A 198 4.91 -15.67 10.49
CA HIS A 198 5.41 -16.72 9.59
C HIS A 198 6.14 -16.15 8.37
N GLY A 199 6.41 -14.84 8.36
CA GLY A 199 7.01 -14.13 7.25
C GLY A 199 6.13 -14.00 6.02
N ILE A 200 6.52 -13.09 5.11
CA ILE A 200 5.87 -12.84 3.83
C ILE A 200 6.86 -13.14 2.71
N ARG A 201 6.54 -14.10 1.86
CA ARG A 201 7.35 -14.39 0.67
C ARG A 201 6.91 -13.46 -0.46
N LEU A 202 7.73 -12.47 -0.80
CA LEU A 202 7.50 -11.58 -1.93
C LEU A 202 8.13 -12.16 -3.20
N SER A 203 7.34 -12.27 -4.27
CA SER A 203 7.77 -12.57 -5.65
C SER A 203 7.37 -11.41 -6.54
N ILE A 204 8.25 -11.01 -7.45
CA ILE A 204 7.98 -9.96 -8.43
C ILE A 204 8.01 -10.60 -9.80
N GLU A 205 6.92 -10.47 -10.54
CA GLU A 205 6.78 -11.00 -11.88
C GLU A 205 6.53 -9.88 -12.88
N ASN A 206 7.33 -9.84 -13.94
CA ASN A 206 7.13 -8.92 -15.05
C ASN A 206 6.21 -9.57 -16.10
N PRO A 207 4.96 -9.11 -16.26
CA PRO A 207 4.03 -9.67 -17.22
C PRO A 207 4.50 -9.53 -18.68
N SER A 208 5.30 -8.50 -18.95
CA SER A 208 5.80 -8.19 -20.28
C SER A 208 7.06 -8.99 -20.66
N GLN A 209 7.65 -9.70 -19.70
CA GLN A 209 8.84 -10.50 -19.95
C GLN A 209 8.48 -11.78 -20.71
N ALA A 210 8.76 -11.79 -21.99
CA ALA A 210 8.51 -12.93 -22.86
C ALA A 210 9.47 -12.93 -24.05
N SER A 211 9.82 -14.14 -24.54
CA SER A 211 10.72 -14.33 -25.67
C SER A 211 10.09 -13.93 -27.02
N SER A 212 8.75 -13.85 -27.10
CA SER A 212 8.02 -13.48 -28.30
C SER A 212 6.78 -12.65 -27.98
N GLN A 213 6.32 -11.89 -28.98
CA GLN A 213 5.08 -11.10 -28.87
C GLN A 213 3.85 -11.98 -28.59
N LYS A 214 3.79 -13.17 -29.19
CA LYS A 214 2.69 -14.13 -28.96
C LYS A 214 2.66 -14.58 -27.49
N GLN A 215 3.79 -14.95 -26.95
CA GLN A 215 3.90 -15.37 -25.54
C GLN A 215 3.55 -14.24 -24.56
N ARG A 216 3.88 -12.99 -24.90
CA ARG A 216 3.47 -11.81 -24.11
C ARG A 216 1.95 -11.66 -24.11
N GLN A 217 1.30 -11.80 -25.26
CA GLN A 217 -0.16 -11.75 -25.35
C GLN A 217 -0.83 -12.88 -24.56
N GLU A 218 -0.28 -14.09 -24.63
CA GLU A 218 -0.76 -15.24 -23.84
C GLU A 218 -0.63 -14.99 -22.34
N ASN A 219 0.48 -14.39 -21.88
CA ASN A 219 0.65 -13.98 -20.48
C ASN A 219 -0.41 -12.96 -20.05
N TYR A 220 -0.67 -11.94 -20.86
CA TYR A 220 -1.68 -10.94 -20.58
C TYR A 220 -3.09 -11.55 -20.51
N ALA A 221 -3.46 -12.37 -21.48
CA ALA A 221 -4.76 -13.07 -21.51
C ALA A 221 -4.92 -13.98 -20.26
N ARG A 222 -3.86 -14.64 -19.83
CA ARG A 222 -3.87 -15.46 -18.62
C ARG A 222 -4.09 -14.62 -17.35
N LEU A 223 -3.50 -13.42 -17.25
CA LEU A 223 -3.72 -12.52 -16.12
C LEU A 223 -5.14 -11.93 -16.14
N GLU A 224 -5.61 -11.53 -17.32
CA GLU A 224 -6.98 -11.02 -17.49
C GLU A 224 -8.04 -12.07 -17.15
N SER A 225 -7.82 -13.33 -17.52
CA SER A 225 -8.73 -14.43 -17.15
C SER A 225 -8.81 -14.68 -15.64
N LYS A 226 -7.79 -14.25 -14.89
CA LYS A 226 -7.77 -14.23 -13.41
C LYS A 226 -8.37 -12.95 -12.81
N GLY A 227 -8.93 -12.07 -13.65
CA GLY A 227 -9.51 -10.78 -13.20
C GLY A 227 -8.51 -9.63 -13.05
N LEU A 228 -7.22 -9.84 -13.35
CA LEU A 228 -6.21 -8.79 -13.28
C LEU A 228 -6.23 -7.98 -14.57
N LYS A 229 -6.93 -6.85 -14.55
CA LYS A 229 -7.07 -5.99 -15.73
C LYS A 229 -5.85 -5.09 -15.90
N PRO A 230 -5.28 -4.99 -17.11
CA PRO A 230 -4.18 -4.07 -17.38
C PRO A 230 -4.66 -2.62 -17.43
N VAL A 231 -3.72 -1.72 -17.22
CA VAL A 231 -3.88 -0.29 -17.48
C VAL A 231 -3.00 0.09 -18.65
N VAL A 232 -3.57 0.81 -19.59
CA VAL A 232 -2.85 1.32 -20.75
C VAL A 232 -2.43 2.75 -20.47
N VAL A 233 -1.13 2.99 -20.54
CA VAL A 233 -0.53 4.31 -20.31
C VAL A 233 0.14 4.77 -21.59
N HIS A 234 -0.09 6.03 -21.94
CA HIS A 234 0.61 6.68 -23.04
C HIS A 234 1.76 7.48 -22.47
N ASP A 235 2.97 7.13 -22.87
CA ASP A 235 4.21 7.78 -22.43
C ASP A 235 5.02 8.21 -23.65
N ARG A 236 5.98 9.09 -23.48
CA ARG A 236 6.90 9.49 -24.54
C ARG A 236 8.20 8.71 -24.36
N ASP A 237 8.69 8.13 -25.45
CA ASP A 237 10.02 7.53 -25.46
C ASP A 237 11.13 8.60 -25.45
N ALA A 238 12.39 8.16 -25.43
CA ALA A 238 13.55 9.04 -25.42
C ALA A 238 13.65 9.92 -26.69
N GLU A 239 13.02 9.48 -27.78
CA GLU A 239 12.93 10.18 -29.07
C GLU A 239 11.70 11.11 -29.15
N GLY A 240 10.86 11.16 -28.09
CA GLY A 240 9.66 11.99 -27.99
C GLY A 240 8.44 11.43 -28.70
N GLN A 241 8.47 10.19 -29.19
CA GLN A 241 7.33 9.51 -29.81
C GLN A 241 6.38 8.97 -28.74
N MET A 242 5.07 9.00 -29.03
CA MET A 242 4.05 8.43 -28.13
C MET A 242 4.14 6.91 -28.16
N GLN A 243 4.50 6.32 -27.04
CA GLN A 243 4.53 4.88 -26.84
C GLN A 243 3.41 4.45 -25.89
N GLN A 244 2.74 3.36 -26.25
CA GLN A 244 1.71 2.74 -25.43
C GLN A 244 2.33 1.65 -24.57
N LYS A 245 2.19 1.78 -23.25
CA LYS A 245 2.69 0.81 -22.27
C LYS A 245 1.50 0.11 -21.59
N ILE A 246 1.59 -1.21 -21.48
CA ILE A 246 0.60 -2.05 -20.81
C ILE A 246 1.16 -2.41 -19.44
N ILE A 247 0.49 -1.98 -18.37
CA ILE A 247 0.94 -2.12 -16.99
C ILE A 247 -0.13 -2.92 -16.22
N PHE A 248 0.30 -3.87 -15.39
CA PHE A 248 -0.57 -4.63 -14.48
C PHE A 248 -0.35 -4.17 -13.03
N PRO A 249 -1.10 -3.17 -12.53
CA PRO A 249 -0.95 -2.65 -11.18
C PRO A 249 -1.66 -3.56 -10.16
N TRP A 250 -1.21 -4.81 -10.05
CA TRP A 250 -1.84 -5.84 -9.23
C TRP A 250 -0.85 -6.56 -8.34
N ALA A 251 -1.32 -6.94 -7.16
CA ALA A 251 -0.67 -7.93 -6.31
C ALA A 251 -1.64 -9.10 -6.07
N VAL A 252 -1.12 -10.31 -5.99
CA VAL A 252 -1.89 -11.50 -5.60
C VAL A 252 -1.37 -11.97 -4.25
N VAL A 253 -2.23 -11.92 -3.24
CA VAL A 253 -1.94 -12.40 -1.89
C VAL A 253 -2.47 -13.82 -1.76
N SER A 254 -1.66 -14.73 -1.24
CA SER A 254 -1.98 -16.15 -1.08
C SER A 254 -1.68 -16.61 0.35
N ALA A 255 -2.59 -17.42 0.91
CA ALA A 255 -2.44 -18.09 2.20
C ALA A 255 -2.84 -19.57 2.07
N GLY A 256 -1.87 -20.44 1.88
CA GLY A 256 -2.14 -21.84 1.50
C GLY A 256 -2.68 -21.94 0.08
N ASN A 257 -3.91 -22.46 -0.08
CA ASN A 257 -4.57 -22.60 -1.39
C ASN A 257 -5.44 -21.40 -1.78
N ASP A 258 -5.75 -20.53 -0.83
CA ASP A 258 -6.63 -19.39 -1.03
C ASP A 258 -5.84 -18.21 -1.57
N THR A 259 -6.41 -17.49 -2.54
CA THR A 259 -5.76 -16.36 -3.20
C THR A 259 -6.73 -15.21 -3.38
N ILE A 260 -6.23 -13.97 -3.17
CA ILE A 260 -6.98 -12.73 -3.42
C ILE A 260 -6.13 -11.80 -4.29
N ALA A 261 -6.75 -11.29 -5.35
CA ALA A 261 -6.16 -10.26 -6.19
C ALA A 261 -6.44 -8.87 -5.60
N VAL A 262 -5.38 -8.07 -5.45
CA VAL A 262 -5.43 -6.71 -4.91
C VAL A 262 -5.05 -5.73 -6.01
N SER A 263 -5.94 -4.80 -6.33
CA SER A 263 -5.64 -3.69 -7.23
C SER A 263 -4.82 -2.64 -6.49
N LEU A 264 -3.61 -2.37 -6.99
CA LEU A 264 -2.72 -1.36 -6.42
C LEU A 264 -3.07 0.05 -6.89
N LEU A 265 -3.78 0.17 -8.01
CA LEU A 265 -4.20 1.45 -8.57
C LEU A 265 -5.67 1.71 -8.27
N LYS A 266 -5.95 2.83 -7.62
CA LYS A 266 -7.30 3.40 -7.49
C LYS A 266 -7.58 4.29 -8.69
N ASN A 267 -8.76 4.16 -9.26
CA ASN A 267 -9.20 5.01 -10.36
C ASN A 267 -10.47 5.74 -9.92
N ILE A 268 -10.31 6.92 -9.34
CA ILE A 268 -11.41 7.75 -8.86
C ILE A 268 -11.79 8.72 -9.96
N ALA A 269 -13.05 8.72 -10.35
CA ALA A 269 -13.58 9.63 -11.37
C ALA A 269 -13.36 11.09 -10.96
N GLY A 270 -12.93 11.92 -11.92
CA GLY A 270 -12.66 13.35 -11.68
C GLY A 270 -11.28 13.66 -11.09
N LYS A 271 -10.46 12.65 -10.78
CA LYS A 271 -9.08 12.84 -10.33
C LYS A 271 -8.10 12.65 -11.48
N SER A 272 -6.99 13.41 -11.43
CA SER A 272 -5.88 13.24 -12.38
C SER A 272 -5.16 11.90 -12.16
N GLY A 273 -4.39 11.45 -13.15
CA GLY A 273 -3.58 10.23 -13.02
C GLY A 273 -2.59 10.29 -11.86
N GLU A 274 -1.98 11.45 -11.60
CA GLU A 274 -1.05 11.66 -10.50
C GLU A 274 -1.76 11.67 -9.14
N GLU A 275 -2.92 12.30 -9.01
CA GLU A 275 -3.75 12.22 -7.81
C GLU A 275 -4.18 10.79 -7.51
N ASN A 276 -4.60 10.04 -8.52
CA ASN A 276 -4.98 8.63 -8.37
C ASN A 276 -3.79 7.77 -7.91
N LEU A 277 -2.59 8.01 -8.41
CA LEU A 277 -1.37 7.34 -7.95
C LEU A 277 -1.04 7.68 -6.49
N ASN A 278 -1.14 8.94 -6.09
CA ASN A 278 -0.89 9.35 -4.70
C ASN A 278 -1.92 8.72 -3.75
N ILE A 279 -3.20 8.76 -4.09
CA ILE A 279 -4.28 8.10 -3.32
C ILE A 279 -4.03 6.58 -3.26
N SER A 280 -3.55 5.98 -4.34
CA SER A 280 -3.22 4.56 -4.37
C SER A 280 -2.12 4.22 -3.38
N ILE A 281 -1.04 5.01 -3.34
CA ILE A 281 0.06 4.84 -2.39
C ILE A 281 -0.42 4.97 -0.95
N GLU A 282 -1.27 5.95 -0.65
CA GLU A 282 -1.83 6.16 0.69
C GLU A 282 -2.72 5.00 1.16
N ASN A 283 -3.38 4.29 0.23
CA ASN A 283 -4.28 3.19 0.54
C ASN A 283 -3.62 1.80 0.53
N LEU A 284 -2.33 1.67 0.22
CA LEU A 284 -1.66 0.37 0.10
C LEU A 284 -1.75 -0.48 1.37
N GLU A 285 -1.56 0.13 2.55
CA GLU A 285 -1.68 -0.59 3.82
C GLU A 285 -3.08 -1.19 3.97
N TYR A 286 -4.10 -0.39 3.71
CA TYR A 286 -5.49 -0.84 3.83
C TYR A 286 -5.78 -2.01 2.88
N GLU A 287 -5.43 -1.88 1.60
CA GLU A 287 -5.72 -2.91 0.59
C GLU A 287 -5.01 -4.23 0.88
N MET A 288 -3.74 -4.18 1.28
CA MET A 288 -2.98 -5.37 1.64
C MET A 288 -3.48 -6.01 2.93
N THR A 289 -3.76 -5.19 3.94
CA THR A 289 -4.29 -5.67 5.23
C THR A 289 -5.66 -6.30 5.06
N ASP A 290 -6.51 -5.71 4.22
CA ASP A 290 -7.85 -6.23 3.92
C ASP A 290 -7.79 -7.61 3.26
N ALA A 291 -6.93 -7.78 2.25
CA ALA A 291 -6.72 -9.08 1.61
C ALA A 291 -6.19 -10.13 2.61
N ILE A 292 -5.22 -9.77 3.45
CA ILE A 292 -4.69 -10.66 4.49
C ILE A 292 -5.79 -11.02 5.50
N ARG A 293 -6.63 -10.07 5.91
CA ARG A 293 -7.74 -10.29 6.84
C ARG A 293 -8.76 -11.28 6.28
N ILE A 294 -9.16 -11.12 5.02
CA ILE A 294 -10.09 -12.04 4.37
C ILE A 294 -9.51 -13.45 4.31
N LEU A 295 -8.24 -13.59 3.93
CA LEU A 295 -7.56 -14.91 3.89
C LEU A 295 -7.34 -15.54 5.27
N SER A 296 -7.33 -14.73 6.33
CA SER A 296 -7.16 -15.19 7.71
C SER A 296 -8.47 -15.57 8.38
N THR A 297 -9.62 -15.15 7.83
CA THR A 297 -10.95 -15.39 8.41
C THR A 297 -11.37 -16.82 8.13
N LYS A 298 -11.50 -17.63 9.20
CA LYS A 298 -11.87 -19.05 9.10
C LYS A 298 -13.37 -19.27 8.98
N GLN A 299 -14.17 -18.39 9.57
CA GLN A 299 -15.63 -18.48 9.58
C GLN A 299 -16.21 -17.15 9.12
N VAL A 300 -17.01 -17.23 8.07
CA VAL A 300 -17.68 -16.07 7.49
C VAL A 300 -19.02 -15.90 8.17
N ASP A 301 -19.23 -14.77 8.84
CA ASP A 301 -20.53 -14.40 9.42
C ASP A 301 -21.58 -14.24 8.29
N LYS A 302 -22.84 -14.51 8.62
CA LYS A 302 -23.96 -14.36 7.68
C LYS A 302 -24.70 -13.06 7.90
N VAL A 303 -25.13 -12.44 6.80
CA VAL A 303 -25.97 -11.25 6.78
C VAL A 303 -27.14 -11.51 5.84
N ALA A 304 -28.34 -11.12 6.23
CA ALA A 304 -29.53 -11.29 5.40
C ALA A 304 -30.14 -9.95 5.02
N PHE A 305 -30.58 -9.82 3.77
CA PHE A 305 -31.53 -8.81 3.32
C PHE A 305 -32.93 -9.37 3.44
N LEU A 306 -33.82 -8.65 4.12
CA LEU A 306 -35.23 -9.01 4.20
C LEU A 306 -35.93 -8.67 2.89
N GLU A 307 -36.86 -9.54 2.52
CA GLU A 307 -37.79 -9.39 1.40
C GLU A 307 -39.21 -9.70 1.87
N GLY A 308 -40.21 -9.22 1.13
CA GLY A 308 -41.61 -9.52 1.39
C GLY A 308 -42.47 -8.34 1.75
N HIS A 309 -41.86 -7.18 2.08
CA HIS A 309 -42.57 -5.96 2.43
C HIS A 309 -42.33 -4.82 1.42
N GLY A 310 -41.97 -5.17 0.17
CA GLY A 310 -41.69 -4.19 -0.88
C GLY A 310 -40.31 -3.56 -0.81
N GLU A 311 -39.39 -4.22 -0.12
CA GLU A 311 -38.00 -3.76 0.02
C GLU A 311 -37.28 -3.65 -1.35
N LEU A 312 -36.18 -2.90 -1.37
CA LEU A 312 -35.34 -2.71 -2.56
C LEU A 312 -34.89 -4.05 -3.15
N THR A 313 -35.19 -4.24 -4.43
CA THR A 313 -34.78 -5.45 -5.15
C THR A 313 -33.27 -5.47 -5.42
N GLU A 314 -32.72 -6.65 -5.72
CA GLU A 314 -31.28 -6.89 -5.90
C GLU A 314 -30.56 -5.87 -6.78
N PRO A 315 -31.10 -5.43 -7.94
CA PRO A 315 -30.42 -4.44 -8.78
C PRO A 315 -30.13 -3.11 -8.08
N TYR A 316 -31.00 -2.67 -7.17
CA TYR A 316 -30.85 -1.38 -6.46
C TYR A 316 -29.84 -1.46 -5.30
N VAL A 317 -29.61 -2.65 -4.78
CA VAL A 317 -28.67 -2.90 -3.69
C VAL A 317 -27.45 -3.72 -4.12
N HIS A 318 -27.22 -3.86 -5.43
CA HIS A 318 -26.16 -4.68 -6.00
C HIS A 318 -24.77 -4.29 -5.51
N ASP A 319 -24.46 -3.00 -5.47
CA ASP A 319 -23.15 -2.50 -5.06
C ASP A 319 -22.86 -2.83 -3.60
N ILE A 320 -23.81 -2.57 -2.68
CA ILE A 320 -23.63 -2.89 -1.27
C ILE A 320 -23.60 -4.40 -1.04
N THR A 321 -24.41 -5.18 -1.74
CA THR A 321 -24.41 -6.65 -1.68
C THR A 321 -23.03 -7.19 -2.10
N THR A 322 -22.48 -6.67 -3.21
CA THR A 322 -21.16 -7.07 -3.70
C THR A 322 -20.06 -6.70 -2.71
N GLN A 323 -20.11 -5.54 -2.08
CA GLN A 323 -19.13 -5.15 -1.07
C GLN A 323 -19.25 -5.98 0.20
N LEU A 324 -20.46 -6.28 0.67
CA LEU A 324 -20.70 -7.15 1.83
C LEU A 324 -20.25 -8.58 1.56
N ALA A 325 -20.48 -9.11 0.35
CA ALA A 325 -20.09 -10.47 -0.03
C ALA A 325 -18.57 -10.71 0.01
N ARG A 326 -17.75 -9.66 0.08
CA ARG A 326 -16.29 -9.78 0.32
C ARG A 326 -15.96 -10.28 1.73
N TYR A 327 -16.86 -10.06 2.70
CA TYR A 327 -16.61 -10.30 4.13
C TYR A 327 -17.64 -11.19 4.80
N TYR A 328 -18.83 -11.31 4.21
CA TYR A 328 -19.98 -11.98 4.77
C TYR A 328 -20.61 -12.90 3.73
N GLN A 329 -21.24 -13.96 4.20
CA GLN A 329 -22.21 -14.65 3.37
C GLN A 329 -23.51 -13.83 3.36
N VAL A 330 -23.89 -13.33 2.19
CA VAL A 330 -25.09 -12.49 2.03
C VAL A 330 -26.22 -13.33 1.46
N ASP A 331 -27.27 -13.50 2.26
CA ASP A 331 -28.49 -14.19 1.88
C ASP A 331 -29.64 -13.19 1.70
N ARG A 332 -30.67 -13.57 0.96
CA ARG A 332 -31.90 -12.78 0.78
C ARG A 332 -33.08 -13.70 1.00
N GLY A 333 -34.14 -13.20 1.63
CA GLY A 333 -35.31 -14.03 1.87
C GLY A 333 -36.45 -13.35 2.63
N VAL A 334 -37.56 -14.05 2.68
CA VAL A 334 -38.78 -13.65 3.40
C VAL A 334 -38.82 -14.29 4.78
N LEU A 335 -39.52 -13.67 5.73
CA LEU A 335 -39.75 -14.24 7.03
C LEU A 335 -40.70 -15.44 6.89
N GLY A 336 -40.39 -16.54 7.60
CA GLY A 336 -41.23 -17.70 7.71
C GLY A 336 -42.01 -17.66 9.02
N ALA A 337 -42.55 -18.80 9.43
CA ALA A 337 -43.29 -18.94 10.69
C ALA A 337 -42.39 -19.27 11.91
N ASP A 338 -41.11 -19.57 11.68
CA ASP A 338 -40.16 -19.95 12.72
C ASP A 338 -39.37 -18.76 13.24
N ALA A 339 -39.54 -18.46 14.54
CA ALA A 339 -38.83 -17.34 15.18
C ALA A 339 -37.29 -17.55 15.27
N SER A 340 -36.79 -18.77 15.06
CA SER A 340 -35.34 -19.09 15.09
C SER A 340 -34.64 -18.95 13.73
N MET A 341 -35.39 -18.70 12.66
CA MET A 341 -34.83 -18.66 11.31
C MET A 341 -33.77 -17.57 11.10
N LEU A 342 -33.80 -16.51 11.90
CA LEU A 342 -32.84 -15.41 11.85
C LEU A 342 -31.59 -15.67 12.71
N ASP A 343 -31.58 -16.69 13.58
CA ASP A 343 -30.47 -16.97 14.50
C ASP A 343 -29.09 -17.17 13.81
N PRO A 344 -29.00 -17.76 12.60
CA PRO A 344 -27.73 -17.91 11.90
C PRO A 344 -27.11 -16.58 11.39
N TYR A 345 -27.91 -15.52 11.34
CA TYR A 345 -27.49 -14.24 10.79
C TYR A 345 -27.02 -13.29 11.89
N LYS A 346 -25.92 -12.62 11.64
CA LYS A 346 -25.35 -11.62 12.55
C LYS A 346 -26.04 -10.27 12.43
N VAL A 347 -26.50 -9.95 11.21
CA VAL A 347 -27.18 -8.70 10.88
C VAL A 347 -28.32 -9.01 9.91
N LEU A 348 -29.48 -8.44 10.17
CA LEU A 348 -30.62 -8.36 9.27
C LEU A 348 -30.68 -6.95 8.69
N ILE A 349 -30.79 -6.81 7.39
CA ILE A 349 -30.91 -5.53 6.68
C ILE A 349 -32.30 -5.43 6.09
N ILE A 350 -33.01 -4.37 6.44
CA ILE A 350 -34.35 -4.04 5.94
C ILE A 350 -34.22 -2.73 5.18
N ALA A 351 -34.30 -2.81 3.86
CA ALA A 351 -33.98 -1.71 2.96
C ALA A 351 -35.24 -1.18 2.27
N GLN A 352 -35.75 -0.05 2.74
CA GLN A 352 -36.87 0.71 2.17
C GLN A 352 -38.12 -0.16 2.02
N PRO A 353 -38.70 -0.70 3.13
CA PRO A 353 -39.96 -1.39 3.06
C PRO A 353 -41.09 -0.43 2.69
N GLU A 354 -41.99 -0.87 1.80
CA GLU A 354 -43.13 -0.07 1.32
C GLU A 354 -44.48 -0.60 1.86
N SER A 355 -44.50 -1.84 2.38
CA SER A 355 -45.72 -2.48 2.90
C SER A 355 -45.63 -2.72 4.40
N SER A 356 -46.78 -2.75 5.06
CA SER A 356 -46.88 -2.92 6.49
C SER A 356 -46.43 -4.32 6.96
N PHE A 357 -45.68 -4.37 8.04
CA PHE A 357 -45.27 -5.59 8.70
C PHE A 357 -46.44 -6.20 9.46
N SER A 358 -46.61 -7.51 9.35
CA SER A 358 -47.56 -8.25 10.18
C SER A 358 -47.08 -8.35 11.65
N GLU A 359 -48.01 -8.56 12.60
CA GLU A 359 -47.63 -8.76 14.00
C GLU A 359 -46.73 -10.01 14.21
N SER A 360 -46.87 -11.01 13.33
CA SER A 360 -46.00 -12.18 13.32
C SER A 360 -44.55 -11.82 12.89
N ASP A 361 -44.40 -11.01 11.85
CA ASP A 361 -43.08 -10.61 11.37
C ASP A 361 -42.37 -9.71 12.38
N LYS A 362 -43.11 -8.77 12.98
CA LYS A 362 -42.61 -7.94 14.07
C LYS A 362 -42.17 -8.80 15.27
N PHE A 363 -42.94 -9.79 15.65
CA PHE A 363 -42.57 -10.70 16.73
C PHE A 363 -41.27 -11.48 16.43
N ILE A 364 -41.11 -11.99 15.21
CA ILE A 364 -39.88 -12.70 14.81
C ILE A 364 -38.67 -11.80 14.88
N ILE A 365 -38.77 -10.57 14.38
CA ILE A 365 -37.68 -9.57 14.42
C ILE A 365 -37.38 -9.17 15.87
N ASP A 366 -38.40 -8.97 16.70
CA ASP A 366 -38.26 -8.67 18.14
C ASP A 366 -37.50 -9.78 18.86
N GLN A 367 -37.92 -11.04 18.68
CA GLN A 367 -37.22 -12.19 19.26
C GLN A 367 -35.77 -12.31 18.78
N TYR A 368 -35.48 -11.99 17.53
CA TYR A 368 -34.12 -11.96 17.00
C TYR A 368 -33.28 -10.88 17.69
N ILE A 369 -33.80 -9.67 17.87
CA ILE A 369 -33.12 -8.57 18.58
C ILE A 369 -32.90 -8.95 20.06
N MET A 370 -33.90 -9.47 20.73
CA MET A 370 -33.82 -9.91 22.13
C MET A 370 -32.78 -11.02 22.37
N ARG A 371 -32.50 -11.84 21.36
CA ARG A 371 -31.44 -12.87 21.39
C ARG A 371 -30.05 -12.31 21.00
N GLY A 372 -29.92 -10.98 20.79
CA GLY A 372 -28.67 -10.30 20.48
C GLY A 372 -28.41 -10.14 18.99
N GLY A 373 -29.37 -10.44 18.12
CA GLY A 373 -29.35 -10.10 16.70
C GLY A 373 -29.34 -8.59 16.48
N ARG A 374 -28.83 -8.16 15.33
CA ARG A 374 -28.72 -6.74 14.98
C ARG A 374 -29.53 -6.47 13.72
N VAL A 375 -30.31 -5.38 13.73
CA VAL A 375 -31.10 -4.98 12.57
C VAL A 375 -30.64 -3.61 12.10
N LEU A 376 -30.34 -3.52 10.79
CA LEU A 376 -30.12 -2.25 10.12
C LEU A 376 -31.43 -1.85 9.41
N TRP A 377 -32.08 -0.83 9.97
CA TRP A 377 -33.28 -0.26 9.44
C TRP A 377 -32.96 0.91 8.51
N LEU A 378 -33.36 0.81 7.25
CA LEU A 378 -33.29 1.87 6.27
C LEU A 378 -34.72 2.15 5.82
N VAL A 379 -35.41 3.02 6.57
CA VAL A 379 -36.86 3.26 6.41
C VAL A 379 -37.09 4.69 5.94
N ASP A 380 -37.82 4.86 4.85
CA ASP A 380 -38.30 6.14 4.40
C ASP A 380 -39.69 6.41 4.97
N GLY A 381 -39.80 7.46 5.79
CA GLY A 381 -41.08 7.88 6.38
C GLY A 381 -42.06 8.51 5.38
N VAL A 382 -41.57 8.88 4.19
CA VAL A 382 -42.35 9.55 3.14
C VAL A 382 -41.95 9.00 1.78
N ALA A 383 -42.89 8.45 1.05
CA ALA A 383 -42.73 8.13 -0.35
C ALA A 383 -43.04 9.36 -1.20
N THR A 384 -42.13 9.74 -2.10
CA THR A 384 -42.31 10.89 -3.00
C THR A 384 -42.59 10.45 -4.43
N ASN A 385 -43.67 10.95 -5.00
CA ASN A 385 -43.99 10.74 -6.40
C ASN A 385 -43.93 12.11 -7.12
N GLY A 386 -42.70 12.61 -7.31
CA GLY A 386 -42.42 13.90 -7.93
C GLY A 386 -42.81 15.11 -7.09
N GLU A 387 -44.05 15.57 -7.09
CA GLU A 387 -44.50 16.80 -6.43
C GLU A 387 -45.24 16.55 -5.11
N VAL A 388 -45.62 15.32 -4.81
CA VAL A 388 -46.44 15.00 -3.61
C VAL A 388 -45.74 13.92 -2.78
N GLY A 389 -45.56 14.21 -1.48
CA GLY A 389 -45.10 13.22 -0.50
C GLY A 389 -46.30 12.57 0.21
N THR A 390 -46.34 11.23 0.23
CA THR A 390 -47.30 10.44 1.01
C THR A 390 -46.58 9.72 2.12
N ALA A 391 -47.18 9.72 3.33
CA ALA A 391 -46.60 8.96 4.46
C ALA A 391 -46.56 7.48 4.15
N THR A 392 -45.44 6.84 4.43
CA THR A 392 -45.26 5.39 4.29
C THR A 392 -45.70 4.71 5.57
N GLU A 393 -46.79 3.94 5.53
CA GLU A 393 -47.31 3.23 6.70
C GLU A 393 -46.80 1.78 6.71
N VAL A 394 -45.66 1.57 7.34
CA VAL A 394 -45.01 0.25 7.45
C VAL A 394 -45.31 -0.46 8.79
N ASN A 395 -46.07 0.14 9.69
CA ASN A 395 -46.46 -0.38 11.00
C ASN A 395 -45.28 -0.76 11.92
N LEU A 396 -44.19 0.03 11.88
CA LEU A 396 -42.96 -0.22 12.66
C LEU A 396 -42.73 0.76 13.82
N THR A 397 -43.65 1.74 14.03
CA THR A 397 -43.46 2.81 15.00
C THR A 397 -43.26 2.30 16.42
N ASP A 398 -44.06 1.34 16.86
CA ASP A 398 -43.97 0.70 18.16
C ASP A 398 -42.65 -0.06 18.34
N GLN A 399 -42.22 -0.82 17.34
CA GLN A 399 -41.00 -1.61 17.38
C GLN A 399 -39.72 -0.73 17.37
N LEU A 400 -39.70 0.32 16.57
CA LEU A 400 -38.57 1.27 16.50
C LEU A 400 -38.46 2.12 17.78
N PHE A 401 -39.57 2.30 18.53
CA PHE A 401 -39.56 3.01 19.82
C PHE A 401 -39.14 2.13 20.99
N THR A 402 -39.27 0.79 20.87
CA THR A 402 -38.98 -0.14 21.94
C THR A 402 -37.53 -0.57 21.99
N HIS A 403 -36.84 -0.53 20.86
CA HIS A 403 -35.45 -0.93 20.66
C HIS A 403 -34.56 0.23 20.22
#